data_07fcef90785a8a0956d75f4804ed92c5
#
_entry.id   07fcef90785a8a0956d75f4804ed92c5
#
_cell.length_a   1.000
_cell.length_b   1.000
_cell.length_c   1.000
_cell.angle_alpha   90.00
_cell.angle_beta   90.00
_cell.angle_gamma   90.00
#
_symmetry.space_group_name_H-M   'P 1'
#
loop_
_entity.id
_entity.type
_entity.pdbx_description
1 polymer ?
#
loop_
_entity_poly.entity_id
_entity_poly.type
_entity_poly.pdbx_seq_one_letter_code
_entity_poly.pdbx_strand_id
1 'polypeptide(L)'
;GWKGVWKWCEDNQGKLKAYMHSLTPVLDLLVVHMDGDVQRCEKEVHCACQRALCDAPEETHPLTCEKIIGDRNACPVTLPCEHHENTPAAGADFLRTFIRSLLLPEDGLAVSYMVPFDATDTWIVAAFDQCDDYEILYGPWVNIIAHSPQYHGVKIKNRPKKEKRTYEKLIEAVCEKWDDVVAKCPQAKRFDEDVRRFLIGQKNTNV
;
A
#
# COMPACT_ATOMS: atom_id res chain seq x y z
N GLY A 1 -7.41 9.25 -2.34
CA GLY A 1 -6.06 9.24 -1.78
C GLY A 1 -6.05 8.71 -0.35
N TRP A 2 -4.89 8.64 0.28
CA TRP A 2 -4.66 7.98 1.57
C TRP A 2 -5.60 8.44 2.71
N LYS A 3 -5.96 9.72 2.78
CA LYS A 3 -6.92 10.24 3.78
C LYS A 3 -8.30 9.59 3.67
N GLY A 4 -8.71 9.29 2.44
CA GLY A 4 -9.98 8.59 2.22
C GLY A 4 -9.93 7.14 2.70
N VAL A 5 -8.80 6.45 2.47
CA VAL A 5 -8.60 5.08 2.98
C VAL A 5 -8.54 5.07 4.50
N TRP A 6 -7.78 5.98 5.10
CA TRP A 6 -7.69 6.15 6.55
C TRP A 6 -9.09 6.31 7.17
N LYS A 7 -9.81 7.36 6.72
CA LYS A 7 -11.14 7.63 7.24
C LYS A 7 -12.10 6.46 7.03
N TRP A 8 -12.05 5.81 5.87
CA TRP A 8 -12.90 4.66 5.61
C TRP A 8 -12.61 3.49 6.57
N CYS A 9 -11.34 3.22 6.87
CA CYS A 9 -10.96 2.20 7.84
C CYS A 9 -11.49 2.51 9.25
N GLU A 10 -11.35 3.76 9.70
CA GLU A 10 -11.88 4.19 10.99
C GLU A 10 -13.42 4.07 11.04
N ASP A 11 -14.12 4.53 10.01
CA ASP A 11 -15.57 4.49 9.92
C ASP A 11 -16.14 3.06 9.91
N ASN A 12 -15.34 2.08 9.44
CA ASN A 12 -15.72 0.67 9.36
C ASN A 12 -15.07 -0.23 10.43
N GLN A 13 -14.34 0.34 11.37
CA GLN A 13 -13.73 -0.38 12.48
C GLN A 13 -14.77 -1.19 13.26
N GLY A 14 -14.57 -2.49 13.39
CA GLY A 14 -15.49 -3.40 14.10
C GLY A 14 -16.88 -3.57 13.42
N LYS A 15 -17.03 -3.13 12.17
CA LYS A 15 -18.28 -3.25 11.38
C LYS A 15 -18.05 -3.86 10.00
N LEU A 16 -16.84 -4.33 9.74
CA LEU A 16 -16.44 -4.76 8.42
C LEU A 16 -17.27 -5.93 7.92
N LYS A 17 -17.59 -6.89 8.78
CA LYS A 17 -18.45 -8.03 8.44
C LYS A 17 -19.83 -7.58 7.98
N ALA A 18 -20.45 -6.68 8.72
CA ALA A 18 -21.75 -6.11 8.36
C ALA A 18 -21.68 -5.36 7.02
N TYR A 19 -20.61 -4.59 6.81
CA TYR A 19 -20.37 -3.88 5.55
C TYR A 19 -20.26 -4.86 4.37
N MET A 20 -19.40 -5.87 4.45
CA MET A 20 -19.20 -6.84 3.37
C MET A 20 -20.48 -7.61 3.02
N HIS A 21 -21.28 -7.97 4.03
CA HIS A 21 -22.55 -8.68 3.85
C HIS A 21 -23.69 -7.78 3.36
N SER A 22 -23.58 -6.46 3.51
CA SER A 22 -24.62 -5.52 3.01
C SER A 22 -24.54 -5.28 1.50
N LEU A 23 -23.46 -5.68 0.87
CA LEU A 23 -23.25 -5.47 -0.56
C LEU A 23 -23.89 -6.59 -1.41
N THR A 24 -24.20 -6.26 -2.64
CA THR A 24 -24.77 -7.23 -3.59
C THR A 24 -23.93 -7.22 -4.88
N PRO A 25 -23.24 -8.31 -5.19
CA PRO A 25 -23.13 -9.55 -4.40
C PRO A 25 -22.40 -9.35 -3.07
N VAL A 26 -22.58 -10.27 -2.11
CA VAL A 26 -21.80 -10.31 -0.87
C VAL A 26 -20.32 -10.44 -1.21
N LEU A 27 -19.47 -9.71 -0.50
CA LEU A 27 -18.02 -9.75 -0.72
C LEU A 27 -17.38 -10.85 0.14
N ASP A 28 -16.55 -11.66 -0.50
CA ASP A 28 -15.78 -12.72 0.15
C ASP A 28 -14.35 -12.30 0.52
N LEU A 29 -13.81 -11.31 -0.18
CA LEU A 29 -12.48 -10.73 0.06
C LEU A 29 -12.54 -9.21 -0.04
N LEU A 30 -11.94 -8.55 0.94
CA LEU A 30 -11.67 -7.11 0.88
C LEU A 30 -10.19 -6.88 0.57
N VAL A 31 -9.90 -6.05 -0.41
CA VAL A 31 -8.54 -5.55 -0.67
C VAL A 31 -8.47 -4.07 -0.27
N VAL A 32 -7.61 -3.75 0.70
CA VAL A 32 -7.33 -2.37 1.08
C VAL A 32 -6.02 -1.96 0.41
N HIS A 33 -6.09 -0.93 -0.44
CA HIS A 33 -4.92 -0.42 -1.17
C HIS A 33 -4.48 0.94 -0.63
N MET A 34 -3.19 1.07 -0.39
CA MET A 34 -2.53 2.33 -0.07
C MET A 34 -1.10 2.32 -0.62
N ASP A 35 -0.71 3.37 -1.35
CA ASP A 35 0.66 3.51 -1.85
C ASP A 35 1.66 3.64 -0.69
N GLY A 36 2.79 2.97 -0.79
CA GLY A 36 3.78 2.90 0.28
C GLY A 36 4.53 4.21 0.54
N ASP A 37 4.57 5.11 -0.48
CA ASP A 37 5.17 6.43 -0.35
C ASP A 37 4.49 7.31 0.72
N VAL A 38 3.23 7.04 1.01
CA VAL A 38 2.46 7.76 2.03
C VAL A 38 3.11 7.65 3.41
N GLN A 39 3.61 6.46 3.77
CA GLN A 39 4.33 6.27 5.04
C GLN A 39 5.57 7.16 5.13
N ARG A 40 6.28 7.36 4.03
CA ARG A 40 7.51 8.11 3.96
C ARG A 40 7.30 9.63 3.79
N CYS A 41 6.26 10.03 3.05
CA CYS A 41 6.05 11.41 2.65
C CYS A 41 5.11 12.19 3.59
N GLU A 42 4.24 11.50 4.30
CA GLU A 42 3.20 12.13 5.12
C GLU A 42 3.52 11.95 6.61
N LYS A 43 3.90 13.04 7.29
CA LYS A 43 4.32 13.01 8.72
C LYS A 43 3.35 12.28 9.62
N GLU A 44 2.05 12.55 9.44
CA GLU A 44 0.98 11.95 10.22
C GLU A 44 0.97 10.41 10.08
N VAL A 45 1.09 9.93 8.84
CA VAL A 45 1.11 8.49 8.55
C VAL A 45 2.42 7.85 9.00
N HIS A 46 3.55 8.52 8.74
CA HIS A 46 4.86 8.04 9.16
C HIS A 46 4.89 7.75 10.66
N CYS A 47 4.50 8.72 11.48
CA CYS A 47 4.53 8.56 12.93
C CYS A 47 3.50 7.56 13.46
N ALA A 48 2.30 7.53 12.87
CA ALA A 48 1.29 6.55 13.24
C ALA A 48 1.71 5.11 12.88
N CYS A 49 2.33 4.92 11.72
CA CYS A 49 2.87 3.62 11.32
C CYS A 49 3.97 3.12 12.27
N GLN A 50 4.89 3.98 12.64
CA GLN A 50 5.97 3.62 13.57
C GLN A 50 5.42 3.26 14.94
N ARG A 51 4.44 4.02 15.43
CA ARG A 51 3.79 3.77 16.72
C ARG A 51 3.02 2.44 16.73
N ALA A 52 2.37 2.09 15.63
CA ALA A 52 1.61 0.84 15.51
C ALA A 52 2.47 -0.44 15.67
N LEU A 53 3.78 -0.33 15.48
CA LEU A 53 4.74 -1.44 15.66
C LEU A 53 5.56 -1.32 16.95
N CYS A 54 5.39 -0.25 17.70
CA CYS A 54 6.20 -0.03 18.88
C CYS A 54 5.56 -0.69 20.10
N ASP A 55 6.19 -1.72 20.60
CA ASP A 55 5.82 -2.39 21.86
C ASP A 55 6.39 -1.67 23.11
N ALA A 56 7.13 -0.58 22.92
CA ALA A 56 7.70 0.17 24.01
C ALA A 56 6.63 0.97 24.76
N PRO A 57 6.78 1.13 26.10
CA PRO A 57 5.87 1.97 26.89
C PRO A 57 5.79 3.39 26.31
N GLU A 58 4.64 4.02 26.41
CA GLU A 58 4.40 5.39 25.90
C GLU A 58 5.46 6.41 26.35
N GLU A 59 5.99 6.22 27.56
CA GLU A 59 7.01 7.07 28.20
C GLU A 59 8.35 7.09 27.45
N THR A 60 8.63 6.07 26.63
CA THR A 60 9.89 5.95 25.86
C THR A 60 9.78 6.44 24.42
N HIS A 61 8.58 6.77 23.94
CA HIS A 61 8.42 7.36 22.62
C HIS A 61 8.98 8.79 22.58
N PRO A 62 9.69 9.15 21.52
CA PRO A 62 10.06 10.54 21.34
C PRO A 62 8.83 11.43 21.40
N LEU A 63 8.81 12.41 22.29
CA LEU A 63 7.71 13.36 22.48
C LEU A 63 7.23 14.02 21.18
N THR A 64 8.11 14.07 20.17
CA THR A 64 7.83 14.58 18.83
C THR A 64 6.85 13.72 18.02
N CYS A 65 6.87 12.39 18.20
CA CYS A 65 5.95 11.49 17.48
C CYS A 65 4.53 11.56 18.02
N GLU A 66 4.34 11.80 19.31
CA GLU A 66 3.03 11.97 19.92
C GLU A 66 2.32 13.26 19.49
N LYS A 67 3.09 14.34 19.37
CA LYS A 67 2.57 15.63 18.92
C LYS A 67 2.09 15.62 17.48
N ILE A 68 2.65 14.77 16.61
CA ILE A 68 2.29 14.72 15.20
C ILE A 68 0.91 14.08 14.99
N ILE A 69 0.50 13.16 15.80
CA ILE A 69 -0.84 12.55 15.71
C ILE A 69 -1.91 13.60 16.03
N GLY A 70 -1.58 14.60 16.85
CA GLY A 70 -2.46 15.72 17.18
C GLY A 70 -2.27 16.98 16.32
N ASP A 71 -1.04 17.31 15.96
CA ASP A 71 -0.70 18.52 15.20
C ASP A 71 0.43 18.27 14.20
N ARG A 72 0.05 18.20 12.93
CA ARG A 72 0.95 17.97 11.78
C ARG A 72 2.12 18.94 11.69
N ASN A 73 1.91 20.17 12.12
CA ASN A 73 2.86 21.26 11.95
C ASN A 73 3.85 21.35 13.12
N ALA A 74 3.57 20.64 14.21
CA ALA A 74 4.37 20.73 15.44
C ALA A 74 5.66 19.90 15.40
N CYS A 75 5.79 18.95 14.47
CA CYS A 75 7.02 18.17 14.37
C CYS A 75 8.14 18.94 13.67
N PRO A 76 9.25 19.25 14.35
CA PRO A 76 10.39 19.94 13.78
C PRO A 76 11.22 19.05 12.83
N VAL A 77 10.96 17.74 12.80
CA VAL A 77 11.79 16.77 12.08
C VAL A 77 11.40 16.70 10.62
N THR A 78 12.39 16.69 9.75
CA THR A 78 12.23 16.47 8.31
C THR A 78 12.04 14.96 8.06
N LEU A 79 11.17 14.58 7.13
CA LEU A 79 11.00 13.19 6.74
C LEU A 79 12.00 12.75 5.66
N PRO A 80 12.40 11.47 5.70
CA PRO A 80 12.15 10.48 6.75
C PRO A 80 12.91 10.83 8.03
N CYS A 81 12.33 10.59 9.22
CA CYS A 81 12.99 10.95 10.47
C CYS A 81 14.01 9.88 10.89
N GLU A 82 15.09 10.31 11.54
CA GLU A 82 16.21 9.45 11.97
C GLU A 82 15.85 8.49 13.12
N HIS A 83 14.72 8.73 13.80
CA HIS A 83 14.33 7.95 14.98
C HIS A 83 13.73 6.58 14.63
N HIS A 84 13.44 6.33 13.36
CA HIS A 84 12.76 5.12 12.91
C HIS A 84 13.46 4.50 11.71
N GLU A 85 13.32 3.19 11.56
CA GLU A 85 13.82 2.49 10.39
C GLU A 85 13.09 2.96 9.13
N ASN A 86 13.85 3.41 8.14
CA ASN A 86 13.35 3.98 6.90
C ASN A 86 13.65 3.11 5.68
N THR A 87 13.76 1.80 5.87
CA THR A 87 13.87 0.90 4.72
C THR A 87 12.53 0.75 4.01
N PRO A 88 12.55 0.54 2.70
CA PRO A 88 11.33 0.31 1.92
C PRO A 88 10.44 -0.81 2.44
N ALA A 89 11.05 -1.93 2.81
CA ALA A 89 10.35 -3.08 3.37
C ALA A 89 9.69 -2.74 4.71
N ALA A 90 10.43 -2.11 5.63
CA ALA A 90 9.90 -1.66 6.90
C ALA A 90 8.75 -0.67 6.72
N GLY A 91 8.89 0.31 5.80
CA GLY A 91 7.82 1.26 5.50
C GLY A 91 6.51 0.61 5.06
N ALA A 92 6.58 -0.38 4.18
CA ALA A 92 5.41 -1.13 3.75
C ALA A 92 4.78 -1.96 4.88
N ASP A 93 5.60 -2.55 5.74
CA ASP A 93 5.15 -3.35 6.89
C ASP A 93 4.51 -2.48 7.96
N PHE A 94 5.09 -1.33 8.25
CA PHE A 94 4.52 -0.34 9.16
C PHE A 94 3.15 0.13 8.66
N LEU A 95 3.03 0.44 7.37
CA LEU A 95 1.78 0.87 6.79
C LEU A 95 0.70 -0.22 6.84
N ARG A 96 1.04 -1.49 6.55
CA ARG A 96 0.09 -2.61 6.69
C ARG A 96 -0.40 -2.77 8.12
N THR A 97 0.52 -2.76 9.08
CA THR A 97 0.18 -2.87 10.51
C THR A 97 -0.70 -1.72 10.94
N PHE A 98 -0.38 -0.50 10.50
CA PHE A 98 -1.18 0.68 10.77
C PHE A 98 -2.60 0.58 10.18
N ILE A 99 -2.76 0.23 8.90
CA ILE A 99 -4.07 0.06 8.29
C ILE A 99 -4.87 -1.03 9.01
N ARG A 100 -4.22 -2.14 9.37
CA ARG A 100 -4.86 -3.21 10.13
C ARG A 100 -5.33 -2.76 11.50
N SER A 101 -4.55 -1.94 12.19
CA SER A 101 -4.92 -1.39 13.50
C SER A 101 -6.08 -0.39 13.43
N LEU A 102 -6.23 0.32 12.32
CA LEU A 102 -7.37 1.19 12.08
C LEU A 102 -8.65 0.40 11.80
N LEU A 103 -8.54 -0.64 10.97
CA LEU A 103 -9.70 -1.40 10.51
C LEU A 103 -10.19 -2.43 11.55
N LEU A 104 -9.28 -3.03 12.32
CA LEU A 104 -9.55 -4.09 13.28
C LEU A 104 -10.54 -5.14 12.72
N PRO A 105 -10.18 -5.86 11.66
CA PRO A 105 -11.07 -6.82 11.03
C PRO A 105 -11.47 -7.91 12.01
N GLU A 106 -12.75 -8.26 12.01
CA GLU A 106 -13.28 -9.36 12.83
C GLU A 106 -12.71 -10.70 12.37
N ASP A 107 -12.60 -11.65 13.28
CA ASP A 107 -12.06 -12.98 13.01
C ASP A 107 -12.85 -13.69 11.89
N GLY A 108 -12.11 -14.34 11.01
CA GLY A 108 -12.66 -15.10 9.90
C GLY A 108 -12.97 -14.28 8.65
N LEU A 109 -12.78 -12.95 8.66
CA LEU A 109 -12.88 -12.13 7.46
C LEU A 109 -11.60 -12.19 6.64
N ALA A 110 -11.76 -12.35 5.33
CA ALA A 110 -10.65 -12.27 4.40
C ALA A 110 -10.37 -10.82 4.02
N VAL A 111 -9.23 -10.32 4.50
CA VAL A 111 -8.74 -8.97 4.18
C VAL A 111 -7.30 -9.07 3.70
N SER A 112 -7.02 -8.53 2.53
CA SER A 112 -5.66 -8.39 2.00
C SER A 112 -5.27 -6.91 1.93
N TYR A 113 -4.00 -6.62 2.23
CA TYR A 113 -3.46 -5.26 2.22
C TYR A 113 -2.48 -5.11 1.05
N MET A 114 -2.95 -4.49 -0.02
CA MET A 114 -2.14 -4.16 -1.19
C MET A 114 -1.35 -2.88 -0.91
N VAL A 115 -0.11 -3.02 -0.50
CA VAL A 115 0.81 -1.92 -0.24
C VAL A 115 2.02 -2.09 -1.16
N PRO A 116 1.97 -1.56 -2.39
CA PRO A 116 3.14 -1.52 -3.25
C PRO A 116 4.22 -0.67 -2.56
N PHE A 117 5.48 -0.99 -2.82
CA PHE A 117 6.58 -0.25 -2.20
C PHE A 117 6.42 1.23 -2.52
N ASP A 118 6.68 2.01 -3.16
CA ASP A 118 6.48 3.45 -3.37
C ASP A 118 5.04 3.72 -3.89
N ALA A 119 4.72 3.17 -5.06
CA ALA A 119 3.41 3.28 -5.69
C ALA A 119 3.17 2.08 -6.61
N THR A 120 1.94 1.91 -7.08
CA THR A 120 1.58 0.88 -8.08
C THR A 120 2.41 0.98 -9.36
N ASP A 121 2.93 2.16 -9.67
CA ASP A 121 3.84 2.39 -10.81
C ASP A 121 5.11 1.52 -10.73
N THR A 122 5.58 1.15 -9.54
CA THR A 122 6.71 0.22 -9.34
C THR A 122 6.44 -1.13 -10.02
N TRP A 123 5.24 -1.67 -9.86
CA TRP A 123 4.87 -2.95 -10.46
C TRP A 123 4.70 -2.85 -11.97
N ILE A 124 4.23 -1.70 -12.46
CA ILE A 124 4.17 -1.44 -13.91
C ILE A 124 5.58 -1.45 -14.50
N VAL A 125 6.52 -0.74 -13.88
CA VAL A 125 7.92 -0.74 -14.36
C VAL A 125 8.53 -2.14 -14.27
N ALA A 126 8.27 -2.88 -13.21
CA ALA A 126 8.76 -4.25 -13.05
C ALA A 126 8.24 -5.21 -14.14
N ALA A 127 7.05 -4.98 -14.68
CA ALA A 127 6.50 -5.77 -15.77
C ALA A 127 7.17 -5.48 -17.13
N PHE A 128 7.63 -4.26 -17.36
CA PHE A 128 8.11 -3.84 -18.66
C PHE A 128 9.64 -3.71 -18.75
N ASP A 129 10.28 -3.24 -17.71
CA ASP A 129 11.69 -2.87 -17.71
C ASP A 129 12.56 -3.85 -16.91
N GLN A 130 13.87 -3.77 -17.11
CA GLN A 130 14.85 -4.48 -16.30
C GLN A 130 15.48 -3.50 -15.31
N CYS A 131 15.46 -3.86 -14.03
CA CYS A 131 16.11 -3.13 -12.95
C CYS A 131 16.46 -4.13 -11.85
N ASP A 132 17.55 -3.92 -11.14
CA ASP A 132 17.99 -4.85 -10.11
C ASP A 132 17.21 -4.67 -8.79
N ASP A 133 16.65 -3.48 -8.56
CA ASP A 133 16.12 -3.08 -7.26
C ASP A 133 14.80 -2.28 -7.33
N TYR A 134 13.72 -2.90 -7.80
CA TYR A 134 12.41 -2.21 -7.95
C TYR A 134 11.82 -1.72 -6.63
N GLU A 135 12.01 -2.44 -5.54
CA GLU A 135 11.42 -2.14 -4.24
C GLU A 135 12.47 -1.80 -3.16
N ILE A 136 13.70 -1.50 -3.54
CA ILE A 136 14.78 -1.07 -2.65
C ILE A 136 15.05 0.43 -2.83
N LEU A 137 14.98 0.90 -4.06
CA LEU A 137 15.24 2.32 -4.36
C LEU A 137 13.95 3.12 -4.22
N TYR A 138 14.02 4.22 -3.46
CA TYR A 138 13.05 5.31 -3.54
C TYR A 138 13.16 5.98 -4.92
N GLY A 139 12.88 5.21 -5.93
CA GLY A 139 12.96 5.66 -7.30
C GLY A 139 11.65 6.30 -7.72
N PRO A 140 11.70 7.36 -8.48
CA PRO A 140 10.52 7.96 -9.06
C PRO A 140 10.07 7.14 -10.28
N TRP A 141 9.67 5.88 -10.09
CA TRP A 141 9.13 5.06 -11.17
C TRP A 141 7.98 5.76 -11.89
N VAL A 142 7.17 6.48 -11.13
CA VAL A 142 6.15 7.36 -11.66
C VAL A 142 6.73 8.40 -12.62
N ASN A 143 7.94 8.87 -12.39
CA ASN A 143 8.60 9.82 -13.29
C ASN A 143 9.09 9.15 -14.58
N ILE A 144 9.52 7.90 -14.55
CA ILE A 144 9.88 7.14 -15.75
C ILE A 144 8.67 7.01 -16.66
N ILE A 145 7.54 6.57 -16.13
CA ILE A 145 6.29 6.44 -16.89
C ILE A 145 5.81 7.82 -17.35
N ALA A 146 5.76 8.79 -16.45
CA ALA A 146 5.21 10.11 -16.71
C ALA A 146 6.09 10.99 -17.59
N HIS A 147 7.41 10.77 -17.69
CA HIS A 147 8.31 11.58 -18.51
C HIS A 147 8.48 11.05 -19.94
N SER A 148 8.03 9.85 -20.21
CA SER A 148 8.03 9.30 -21.55
C SER A 148 6.78 9.73 -22.31
N PRO A 149 6.91 10.29 -23.55
CA PRO A 149 5.74 10.55 -24.39
C PRO A 149 4.99 9.27 -24.77
N GLN A 150 5.74 8.17 -24.82
CA GLN A 150 5.20 6.82 -24.99
C GLN A 150 5.97 5.86 -24.10
N TYR A 151 5.23 5.15 -23.24
CA TYR A 151 5.80 4.10 -22.41
C TYR A 151 5.40 2.74 -22.99
N HIS A 152 6.38 1.99 -23.51
CA HIS A 152 6.16 0.70 -24.16
C HIS A 152 5.02 0.68 -25.19
N GLY A 153 4.97 1.69 -26.06
CA GLY A 153 3.94 1.82 -27.09
C GLY A 153 2.62 2.43 -26.62
N VAL A 154 2.43 2.58 -25.33
CA VAL A 154 1.25 3.25 -24.76
C VAL A 154 1.49 4.76 -24.74
N LYS A 155 0.65 5.52 -25.45
CA LYS A 155 0.73 6.98 -25.46
C LYS A 155 0.32 7.53 -24.10
N ILE A 156 1.30 8.14 -23.40
CA ILE A 156 1.08 8.82 -22.13
C ILE A 156 0.70 10.26 -22.42
N LYS A 157 -0.55 10.59 -22.15
CA LYS A 157 -1.02 11.97 -22.32
C LYS A 157 -0.78 12.77 -21.04
N ASN A 158 -0.25 13.96 -21.26
CA ASN A 158 -0.16 15.12 -20.36
C ASN A 158 -0.12 14.90 -18.86
N ARG A 159 0.96 15.35 -18.31
CA ARG A 159 1.19 15.56 -16.88
C ARG A 159 0.33 16.67 -16.31
N PRO A 160 0.05 16.60 -15.04
CA PRO A 160 0.45 15.67 -13.97
C PRO A 160 -0.66 14.68 -13.58
N LYS A 161 -1.71 14.51 -14.40
CA LYS A 161 -2.83 13.65 -14.06
C LYS A 161 -2.65 12.27 -14.65
N LYS A 162 -2.58 11.25 -13.78
CA LYS A 162 -2.69 9.85 -14.15
C LYS A 162 -4.04 9.65 -14.88
N GLU A 163 -4.01 9.39 -16.18
CA GLU A 163 -5.23 9.15 -16.95
C GLU A 163 -5.63 7.67 -16.85
N LYS A 164 -6.84 7.39 -16.39
CA LYS A 164 -7.38 6.05 -16.24
C LYS A 164 -7.16 5.17 -17.49
N ARG A 165 -7.46 5.68 -18.68
CA ARG A 165 -7.28 4.95 -19.94
C ARG A 165 -5.84 4.55 -20.26
N THR A 166 -4.87 5.30 -19.78
CA THR A 166 -3.45 4.96 -19.94
C THR A 166 -3.10 3.77 -19.06
N TYR A 167 -3.52 3.83 -17.80
CA TYR A 167 -3.27 2.75 -16.84
C TYR A 167 -4.03 1.48 -17.20
N GLU A 168 -5.25 1.56 -17.70
CA GLU A 168 -6.01 0.39 -18.18
C GLU A 168 -5.23 -0.42 -19.23
N LYS A 169 -4.57 0.25 -20.17
CA LYS A 169 -3.73 -0.42 -21.18
C LYS A 169 -2.44 -1.02 -20.61
N LEU A 170 -1.87 -0.38 -19.59
CA LEU A 170 -0.69 -0.90 -18.90
C LEU A 170 -1.04 -2.09 -18.01
N ILE A 171 -2.21 -2.07 -17.38
CA ILE A 171 -2.68 -3.15 -16.49
C ILE A 171 -2.82 -4.48 -17.23
N GLU A 172 -3.32 -4.50 -18.47
CA GLU A 172 -3.42 -5.74 -19.26
C GLU A 172 -2.06 -6.43 -19.34
N ALA A 173 -1.02 -5.69 -19.74
CA ALA A 173 0.34 -6.23 -19.85
C ALA A 173 0.97 -6.57 -18.47
N VAL A 174 0.62 -5.85 -17.41
CA VAL A 174 1.05 -6.21 -16.04
C VAL A 174 0.41 -7.53 -15.62
N CYS A 175 -0.87 -7.75 -15.91
CA CYS A 175 -1.55 -9.01 -15.62
C CYS A 175 -0.94 -10.20 -16.38
N GLU A 176 -0.61 -10.02 -17.67
CA GLU A 176 0.06 -11.05 -18.47
C GLU A 176 1.44 -11.42 -17.93
N LYS A 177 2.15 -10.47 -17.32
CA LYS A 177 3.50 -10.63 -16.76
C LYS A 177 3.50 -10.66 -15.23
N TRP A 178 2.38 -11.01 -14.62
CA TRP A 178 2.24 -10.94 -13.16
C TRP A 178 3.26 -11.81 -12.42
N ASP A 179 3.56 -13.00 -12.94
CA ASP A 179 4.57 -13.88 -12.34
C ASP A 179 5.97 -13.25 -12.34
N ASP A 180 6.31 -12.49 -13.39
CA ASP A 180 7.57 -11.73 -13.46
C ASP A 180 7.59 -10.60 -12.43
N VAL A 181 6.48 -9.90 -12.25
CA VAL A 181 6.34 -8.84 -11.24
C VAL A 181 6.50 -9.41 -9.84
N VAL A 182 5.83 -10.52 -9.56
CA VAL A 182 5.91 -11.24 -8.27
C VAL A 182 7.34 -11.73 -7.98
N ALA A 183 8.06 -12.17 -9.01
CA ALA A 183 9.46 -12.60 -8.87
C ALA A 183 10.41 -11.45 -8.52
N LYS A 184 10.13 -10.23 -8.98
CA LYS A 184 10.97 -9.03 -8.83
C LYS A 184 10.59 -8.15 -7.64
N CYS A 185 9.31 -8.16 -7.23
CA CYS A 185 8.74 -7.24 -6.26
C CYS A 185 8.23 -7.96 -5.01
N PRO A 186 8.97 -7.96 -3.89
CA PRO A 186 8.56 -8.59 -2.64
C PRO A 186 7.17 -8.20 -2.14
N GLN A 187 6.76 -6.96 -2.34
CA GLN A 187 5.44 -6.48 -1.91
C GLN A 187 4.31 -7.01 -2.82
N ALA A 188 4.58 -7.16 -4.13
CA ALA A 188 3.67 -7.82 -5.05
C ALA A 188 3.52 -9.31 -4.72
N LYS A 189 4.65 -9.98 -4.42
CA LYS A 189 4.66 -11.38 -3.98
C LYS A 189 3.79 -11.59 -2.74
N ARG A 190 3.95 -10.74 -1.73
CA ARG A 190 3.16 -10.83 -0.50
C ARG A 190 1.67 -10.65 -0.76
N PHE A 191 1.30 -9.69 -1.61
CA PHE A 191 -0.09 -9.51 -2.01
C PHE A 191 -0.64 -10.72 -2.78
N ASP A 192 0.12 -11.26 -3.73
CA ASP A 192 -0.25 -12.45 -4.49
C ASP A 192 -0.46 -13.67 -3.58
N GLU A 193 0.46 -13.90 -2.63
CA GLU A 193 0.34 -14.99 -1.64
C GLU A 193 -0.92 -14.87 -0.78
N ASP A 194 -1.27 -13.66 -0.35
CA ASP A 194 -2.49 -13.42 0.43
C ASP A 194 -3.74 -13.76 -0.37
N VAL A 195 -3.81 -13.31 -1.62
CA VAL A 195 -4.95 -13.58 -2.51
C VAL A 195 -5.03 -15.07 -2.85
N ARG A 196 -3.90 -15.73 -3.18
CA ARG A 196 -3.88 -17.18 -3.46
C ARG A 196 -4.31 -18.01 -2.25
N ARG A 197 -3.86 -17.65 -1.05
CA ARG A 197 -4.27 -18.31 0.19
C ARG A 197 -5.78 -18.26 0.39
N PHE A 198 -6.39 -17.11 0.14
CA PHE A 198 -7.83 -16.96 0.16
C PHE A 198 -8.51 -17.87 -0.87
N LEU A 199 -8.08 -17.86 -2.13
CA LEU A 199 -8.67 -18.64 -3.22
C LEU A 199 -8.56 -20.17 -2.98
N ILE A 200 -7.47 -20.63 -2.39
CA ILE A 200 -7.27 -22.05 -2.02
C ILE A 200 -8.21 -22.42 -0.87
N GLY A 201 -8.34 -21.55 0.15
CA GLY A 201 -9.25 -21.76 1.27
C GLY A 201 -10.70 -21.93 0.83
N GLN A 202 -11.17 -21.13 -0.13
CA GLN A 202 -12.52 -21.22 -0.71
C GLN A 202 -12.77 -22.53 -1.44
N LYS A 203 -11.77 -23.09 -2.13
CA LYS A 203 -11.91 -24.37 -2.83
C LYS A 203 -12.14 -25.55 -1.86
N ASN A 204 -11.55 -25.48 -0.68
CA ASN A 204 -11.66 -26.54 0.34
C ASN A 204 -12.96 -26.46 1.15
N THR A 205 -13.70 -25.35 1.10
CA THR A 205 -14.99 -25.16 1.80
C THR A 205 -16.19 -25.54 0.93
N ASN A 206 -16.00 -25.72 -0.37
CA ASN A 206 -17.07 -26.06 -1.33
C ASN A 206 -17.07 -27.54 -1.76
N VAL A 207 -16.39 -28.42 -1.02
CA VAL A 207 -16.36 -29.88 -1.15
C VAL A 207 -17.04 -30.50 0.08
#